data_820cbe7445844e66a8c0749e5e2aaf4e
#
_entry.id   820cbe7445844e66a8c0749e5e2aaf4e
#
_cell.length_a   1.000
_cell.length_b   1.000
_cell.length_c   1.000
_cell.angle_alpha   90.00
_cell.angle_beta   90.00
_cell.angle_gamma   90.00
#
_symmetry.space_group_name_H-M   'P 1'
#
loop_
_entity.id
_entity.type
_entity.pdbx_description
1 polymer ?
#
loop_
_entity_poly.entity_id
_entity_poly.type
_entity_poly.pdbx_seq_one_letter_code
_entity_poly.pdbx_strand_id
1 'polypeptide(L)'
;MYTKEFILDEVNNIRSEIGHDKVNIFIESIYFKNNELWIITEDRPDKSAIIGKGGWVVGKLKEKLGLESIHVESYGDFLNKDYKLRLSKKTIRNLDLDFVGLENLEKAIENKLENIYSFNIESYFKENSFNESPRTEAVVALSGGVDSSFSLILAKKLGFNPVAVTVDPGTIILPNQFKKNIKLITESLDVEHEYIEADYSDIIKESFTGNVHPCGRCSKNTGELVKQYAKDREIPIIIFGDMLATGSQCINLQEDSLYRLNLPASLSVGKQEIKSLIKNYDLMTFKGFGCPLLYEVHRKFHYMRKFSIQRILRETRSGALEPGEALDLIWSFNKKK
;
A
#
# COMPACT_ATOMS: atom_id res chain seq x y z
N MET A 1 20.69 4.29 -27.14
CA MET A 1 19.99 5.06 -26.08
C MET A 1 18.65 5.46 -26.65
N TYR A 2 17.54 5.14 -25.97
CA TYR A 2 16.20 5.49 -26.46
C TYR A 2 15.98 7.00 -26.33
N THR A 3 15.49 7.67 -27.40
CA THR A 3 15.11 9.09 -27.35
C THR A 3 13.60 9.22 -27.12
N LYS A 4 13.16 10.41 -26.70
CA LYS A 4 11.73 10.69 -26.50
C LYS A 4 10.97 10.52 -27.83
N GLU A 5 11.50 11.05 -28.90
CA GLU A 5 10.93 10.98 -30.27
C GLU A 5 10.75 9.53 -30.70
N PHE A 6 11.79 8.70 -30.52
CA PHE A 6 11.72 7.29 -30.88
C PHE A 6 10.61 6.57 -30.11
N ILE A 7 10.51 6.78 -28.81
CA ILE A 7 9.44 6.16 -27.98
C ILE A 7 8.06 6.66 -28.39
N LEU A 8 7.91 7.96 -28.69
CA LEU A 8 6.63 8.53 -29.15
C LEU A 8 6.18 7.93 -30.48
N ASP A 9 7.10 7.79 -31.43
CA ASP A 9 6.82 7.19 -32.73
C ASP A 9 6.40 5.72 -32.57
N GLU A 10 7.12 4.95 -31.76
CA GLU A 10 6.80 3.55 -31.50
C GLU A 10 5.45 3.38 -30.81
N VAL A 11 5.15 4.20 -29.79
CA VAL A 11 3.86 4.19 -29.09
C VAL A 11 2.72 4.50 -30.08
N ASN A 12 2.87 5.54 -30.93
CA ASN A 12 1.85 5.91 -31.90
C ASN A 12 1.67 4.87 -33.01
N ASN A 13 2.75 4.18 -33.42
CA ASN A 13 2.67 3.08 -34.36
C ASN A 13 1.89 1.91 -33.77
N ILE A 14 2.23 1.49 -32.55
CA ILE A 14 1.52 0.42 -31.83
C ILE A 14 0.05 0.78 -31.62
N ARG A 15 -0.27 2.03 -31.24
CA ARG A 15 -1.65 2.50 -31.10
C ARG A 15 -2.42 2.36 -32.41
N SER A 16 -1.82 2.75 -33.53
CA SER A 16 -2.44 2.61 -34.85
C SER A 16 -2.64 1.14 -35.25
N GLU A 17 -1.68 0.25 -34.98
CA GLU A 17 -1.78 -1.18 -35.24
C GLU A 17 -2.95 -1.85 -34.48
N ILE A 18 -3.30 -1.37 -33.29
CA ILE A 18 -4.41 -1.88 -32.49
C ILE A 18 -5.73 -1.11 -32.69
N GLY A 19 -5.79 -0.22 -33.69
CA GLY A 19 -6.97 0.53 -34.06
C GLY A 19 -7.28 1.71 -33.12
N HIS A 20 -6.29 2.25 -32.45
CA HIS A 20 -6.41 3.46 -31.65
C HIS A 20 -5.87 4.67 -32.41
N ASP A 21 -6.46 5.83 -32.15
CA ASP A 21 -5.98 7.09 -32.74
C ASP A 21 -4.59 7.44 -32.23
N LYS A 22 -3.81 8.10 -33.08
CA LYS A 22 -2.57 8.78 -32.67
C LYS A 22 -2.93 9.93 -31.74
N VAL A 23 -2.10 10.11 -30.71
CA VAL A 23 -2.30 11.19 -29.73
C VAL A 23 -0.99 11.93 -29.51
N ASN A 24 -1.11 13.21 -29.23
CA ASN A 24 0.02 13.96 -28.68
C ASN A 24 0.29 13.49 -27.27
N ILE A 25 1.51 13.06 -27.03
CA ILE A 25 1.97 12.58 -25.71
C ILE A 25 3.22 13.36 -25.37
N PHE A 26 3.26 13.88 -24.15
CA PHE A 26 4.39 14.63 -23.65
C PHE A 26 5.20 13.77 -22.68
N ILE A 27 6.48 13.53 -23.04
CA ILE A 27 7.44 12.79 -22.23
C ILE A 27 8.41 13.79 -21.57
N GLU A 28 8.40 13.85 -20.24
CA GLU A 28 9.32 14.68 -19.47
C GLU A 28 10.74 14.12 -19.52
N SER A 29 10.90 12.82 -19.26
CA SER A 29 12.23 12.21 -19.25
C SER A 29 12.16 10.69 -19.48
N ILE A 30 13.30 10.12 -19.87
CA ILE A 30 13.48 8.69 -20.09
C ILE A 30 14.75 8.25 -19.36
N TYR A 31 14.66 7.14 -18.62
CA TYR A 31 15.78 6.50 -17.96
C TYR A 31 15.84 5.03 -18.39
N PHE A 32 17.06 4.56 -18.66
CA PHE A 32 17.30 3.18 -19.02
C PHE A 32 18.42 2.62 -18.14
N LYS A 33 18.13 1.53 -17.42
CA LYS A 33 19.08 0.86 -16.54
C LYS A 33 18.71 -0.62 -16.43
N ASN A 34 19.70 -1.51 -16.45
CA ASN A 34 19.52 -2.96 -16.22
C ASN A 34 18.42 -3.59 -17.07
N ASN A 35 18.36 -3.26 -18.37
CA ASN A 35 17.33 -3.72 -19.32
C ASN A 35 15.89 -3.33 -18.96
N GLU A 36 15.73 -2.31 -18.13
CA GLU A 36 14.45 -1.71 -17.76
C GLU A 36 14.39 -0.27 -18.26
N LEU A 37 13.20 0.16 -18.68
CA LEU A 37 12.95 1.49 -19.21
C LEU A 37 11.92 2.22 -18.34
N TRP A 38 12.28 3.40 -17.84
CA TRP A 38 11.34 4.32 -17.18
C TRP A 38 10.98 5.45 -18.14
N ILE A 39 9.69 5.59 -18.42
CA ILE A 39 9.12 6.67 -19.23
C ILE A 39 8.36 7.57 -18.29
N ILE A 40 8.84 8.78 -18.08
CA ILE A 40 8.21 9.78 -17.24
C ILE A 40 7.46 10.75 -18.14
N THR A 41 6.14 10.76 -18.04
CA THR A 41 5.28 11.68 -18.78
C THR A 41 5.03 12.96 -18.01
N GLU A 42 4.62 14.02 -18.67
CA GLU A 42 4.28 15.27 -17.98
C GLU A 42 3.07 15.09 -17.06
N ASP A 43 2.02 14.40 -17.53
CA ASP A 43 0.80 14.20 -16.75
C ASP A 43 0.21 12.79 -16.94
N ARG A 44 -0.80 12.48 -16.13
CA ARG A 44 -1.51 11.18 -16.12
C ARG A 44 -2.23 10.83 -17.42
N PRO A 45 -2.83 11.76 -18.19
CA PRO A 45 -3.35 11.46 -19.52
C PRO A 45 -2.29 10.86 -20.46
N ASP A 46 -1.08 11.44 -20.47
CA ASP A 46 0.05 10.94 -21.27
C ASP A 46 0.49 9.56 -20.81
N LYS A 47 0.62 9.36 -19.47
CA LYS A 47 0.87 8.03 -18.86
C LYS A 47 -0.16 7.01 -19.35
N SER A 48 -1.45 7.37 -19.30
CA SER A 48 -2.54 6.48 -19.73
C SER A 48 -2.47 6.15 -21.23
N ALA A 49 -2.06 7.11 -22.06
CA ALA A 49 -1.92 6.92 -23.50
C ALA A 49 -0.78 5.94 -23.85
N ILE A 50 0.35 5.99 -23.13
CA ILE A 50 1.47 5.05 -23.28
C ILE A 50 1.12 3.66 -22.74
N ILE A 51 0.45 3.57 -21.59
CA ILE A 51 0.04 2.27 -21.05
C ILE A 51 -0.99 1.60 -21.97
N GLY A 52 -1.96 2.36 -22.47
CA GLY A 52 -3.07 1.87 -23.29
C GLY A 52 -4.07 1.05 -22.48
N LYS A 53 -5.24 0.76 -23.09
CA LYS A 53 -6.29 -0.03 -22.45
C LYS A 53 -5.76 -1.41 -22.05
N GLY A 54 -5.86 -1.74 -20.76
CA GLY A 54 -5.39 -3.03 -20.22
C GLY A 54 -3.88 -3.27 -20.33
N GLY A 55 -3.07 -2.21 -20.53
CA GLY A 55 -1.63 -2.32 -20.67
C GLY A 55 -1.14 -2.82 -22.04
N TRP A 56 -2.02 -2.87 -23.05
CA TRP A 56 -1.70 -3.43 -24.36
C TRP A 56 -0.61 -2.66 -25.10
N VAL A 57 -0.62 -1.32 -25.06
CA VAL A 57 0.38 -0.51 -25.77
C VAL A 57 1.75 -0.70 -25.16
N VAL A 58 1.86 -0.55 -23.84
CA VAL A 58 3.15 -0.73 -23.13
C VAL A 58 3.65 -2.18 -23.22
N GLY A 59 2.73 -3.16 -23.20
CA GLY A 59 3.09 -4.57 -23.38
C GLY A 59 3.72 -4.84 -24.75
N LYS A 60 3.10 -4.36 -25.82
CA LYS A 60 3.66 -4.47 -27.19
C LYS A 60 4.96 -3.69 -27.34
N LEU A 61 5.06 -2.51 -26.72
CA LEU A 61 6.30 -1.74 -26.72
C LEU A 61 7.44 -2.51 -26.05
N LYS A 62 7.17 -3.13 -24.91
CA LYS A 62 8.12 -3.98 -24.19
C LYS A 62 8.61 -5.13 -25.06
N GLU A 63 7.68 -5.87 -25.71
CA GLU A 63 8.02 -6.99 -26.61
C GLU A 63 8.86 -6.51 -27.78
N LYS A 64 8.48 -5.41 -28.43
CA LYS A 64 9.17 -4.85 -29.59
C LYS A 64 10.59 -4.38 -29.27
N LEU A 65 10.80 -3.82 -28.08
CA LEU A 65 12.10 -3.34 -27.63
C LEU A 65 12.96 -4.43 -26.98
N GLY A 66 12.41 -5.62 -26.71
CA GLY A 66 13.11 -6.74 -26.08
C GLY A 66 13.53 -6.44 -24.64
N LEU A 67 12.74 -5.65 -23.91
CA LEU A 67 13.05 -5.20 -22.57
C LEU A 67 12.51 -6.14 -21.50
N GLU A 68 13.13 -6.14 -20.32
CA GLU A 68 12.66 -6.90 -19.16
C GLU A 68 11.41 -6.24 -18.56
N SER A 69 11.41 -4.92 -18.44
CA SER A 69 10.23 -4.16 -18.02
C SER A 69 10.21 -2.73 -18.58
N ILE A 70 8.99 -2.16 -18.63
CA ILE A 70 8.77 -0.73 -18.93
C ILE A 70 7.89 -0.18 -17.81
N HIS A 71 8.39 0.84 -17.11
CA HIS A 71 7.70 1.60 -16.09
C HIS A 71 7.24 2.92 -16.69
N VAL A 72 5.96 3.23 -16.59
CA VAL A 72 5.39 4.49 -17.08
C VAL A 72 4.81 5.24 -15.89
N GLU A 73 5.33 6.43 -15.63
CA GLU A 73 4.91 7.27 -14.50
C GLU A 73 4.65 8.71 -14.96
N SER A 74 3.83 9.45 -14.20
CA SER A 74 3.66 10.87 -14.45
C SER A 74 4.55 11.71 -13.53
N TYR A 75 5.10 12.80 -14.06
CA TYR A 75 5.94 13.71 -13.30
C TYR A 75 5.21 14.33 -12.10
N GLY A 76 3.91 14.64 -12.27
CA GLY A 76 3.07 15.13 -11.17
C GLY A 76 2.95 14.14 -10.01
N ASP A 77 2.90 12.82 -10.29
CA ASP A 77 2.87 11.79 -9.26
C ASP A 77 4.20 11.70 -8.50
N PHE A 78 5.33 11.90 -9.19
CA PHE A 78 6.65 11.98 -8.55
C PHE A 78 6.80 13.20 -7.66
N LEU A 79 6.40 14.39 -8.11
CA LEU A 79 6.43 15.58 -7.29
C LEU A 79 5.63 15.40 -6.00
N ASN A 80 4.46 14.79 -6.09
CA ASN A 80 3.64 14.49 -4.95
C ASN A 80 4.29 13.46 -4.02
N LYS A 81 4.91 12.41 -4.57
CA LYS A 81 5.64 11.38 -3.82
C LYS A 81 6.86 11.98 -3.11
N ASP A 82 7.68 12.76 -3.83
CA ASP A 82 8.84 13.47 -3.27
C ASP A 82 8.43 14.37 -2.10
N TYR A 83 7.42 15.20 -2.29
CA TYR A 83 6.94 16.09 -1.25
C TYR A 83 6.46 15.35 0.01
N LYS A 84 5.70 14.26 -0.16
CA LYS A 84 5.24 13.43 0.95
C LYS A 84 6.40 12.76 1.70
N LEU A 85 7.39 12.24 0.99
CA LEU A 85 8.58 11.63 1.58
C LEU A 85 9.38 12.64 2.40
N ARG A 86 9.57 13.87 1.89
CA ARG A 86 10.24 14.96 2.64
C ARG A 86 9.48 15.34 3.89
N LEU A 87 8.14 15.39 3.84
CA LEU A 87 7.32 15.63 5.01
C LEU A 87 7.42 14.48 6.01
N SER A 88 7.39 13.22 5.56
CA SER A 88 7.57 12.05 6.44
C SER A 88 8.92 12.10 7.15
N LYS A 89 10.00 12.33 6.40
CA LYS A 89 11.35 12.49 6.96
C LYS A 89 11.42 13.61 8.01
N LYS A 90 10.89 14.79 7.67
CA LYS A 90 10.83 15.91 8.61
C LYS A 90 10.04 15.57 9.88
N THR A 91 8.92 14.89 9.74
CA THR A 91 8.07 14.49 10.88
C THR A 91 8.80 13.52 11.80
N ILE A 92 9.47 12.50 11.25
CA ILE A 92 10.24 11.52 12.01
C ILE A 92 11.38 12.22 12.78
N ARG A 93 12.16 13.05 12.12
CA ARG A 93 13.26 13.82 12.76
C ARG A 93 12.79 14.74 13.90
N ASN A 94 11.63 15.38 13.72
CA ASN A 94 11.13 16.32 14.71
C ASN A 94 10.61 15.64 16.01
N LEU A 95 10.42 14.32 16.01
CA LEU A 95 10.00 13.59 17.20
C LEU A 95 11.15 13.33 18.16
N ASP A 96 12.38 13.41 17.69
CA ASP A 96 13.62 13.20 18.49
C ASP A 96 13.55 11.91 19.33
N LEU A 97 13.10 10.82 18.69
CA LEU A 97 12.95 9.52 19.31
C LEU A 97 14.16 8.65 18.97
N ASP A 98 14.82 8.15 20.00
CA ASP A 98 15.96 7.23 19.89
C ASP A 98 15.47 5.78 19.66
N PHE A 99 14.84 5.56 18.48
CA PHE A 99 14.37 4.25 18.07
C PHE A 99 15.05 3.81 16.77
N VAL A 100 15.92 2.80 16.87
CA VAL A 100 16.68 2.25 15.73
C VAL A 100 15.81 1.99 14.49
N GLY A 101 14.62 1.47 14.68
CA GLY A 101 13.67 1.24 13.58
C GLY A 101 13.21 2.52 12.86
N LEU A 102 13.12 3.66 13.57
CA LEU A 102 12.80 4.95 12.96
C LEU A 102 14.00 5.56 12.24
N GLU A 103 15.20 5.41 12.77
CA GLU A 103 16.43 5.82 12.08
C GLU A 103 16.61 5.05 10.76
N ASN A 104 16.36 3.75 10.77
CA ASN A 104 16.44 2.91 9.58
C ASN A 104 15.31 3.23 8.58
N LEU A 105 14.13 3.60 9.06
CA LEU A 105 13.04 4.13 8.22
C LEU A 105 13.46 5.45 7.57
N GLU A 106 14.11 6.33 8.29
CA GLU A 106 14.63 7.59 7.73
C GLU A 106 15.65 7.33 6.63
N LYS A 107 16.63 6.42 6.84
CA LYS A 107 17.60 6.00 5.81
C LYS A 107 16.90 5.43 4.57
N ALA A 108 15.84 4.63 4.76
CA ALA A 108 15.05 4.11 3.64
C ALA A 108 14.32 5.22 2.87
N ILE A 109 13.77 6.22 3.57
CA ILE A 109 13.15 7.39 2.95
C ILE A 109 14.19 8.21 2.16
N GLU A 110 15.38 8.41 2.71
CA GLU A 110 16.48 9.11 2.03
C GLU A 110 16.89 8.40 0.74
N ASN A 111 17.11 7.11 0.82
CA ASN A 111 17.46 6.30 -0.36
C ASN A 111 16.34 6.36 -1.42
N LYS A 112 15.06 6.31 -0.99
CA LYS A 112 13.93 6.44 -1.91
C LYS A 112 13.86 7.84 -2.55
N LEU A 113 14.21 8.91 -1.83
CA LEU A 113 14.28 10.27 -2.39
C LEU A 113 15.40 10.43 -3.42
N GLU A 114 16.56 9.83 -3.16
CA GLU A 114 17.70 9.85 -4.09
C GLU A 114 17.45 9.02 -5.35
N ASN A 115 16.66 7.95 -5.24
CA ASN A 115 16.37 6.99 -6.30
C ASN A 115 14.87 6.96 -6.66
N ILE A 116 14.19 8.10 -6.68
CA ILE A 116 12.72 8.16 -6.70
C ILE A 116 12.07 7.42 -7.88
N TYR A 117 12.76 7.32 -9.01
CA TYR A 117 12.30 6.58 -10.19
C TYR A 117 12.56 5.08 -10.10
N SER A 118 13.70 4.69 -9.57
CA SER A 118 14.21 3.30 -9.61
C SER A 118 14.30 2.65 -8.24
N PHE A 119 13.74 3.26 -7.19
CA PHE A 119 13.74 2.67 -5.86
C PHE A 119 12.97 1.35 -5.86
N ASN A 120 13.64 0.29 -5.49
CA ASN A 120 13.05 -1.02 -5.29
C ASN A 120 13.22 -1.42 -3.82
N ILE A 121 12.08 -1.56 -3.12
CA ILE A 121 12.07 -1.85 -1.67
C ILE A 121 12.70 -3.21 -1.34
N GLU A 122 12.53 -4.20 -2.23
CA GLU A 122 13.09 -5.53 -2.03
C GLU A 122 14.61 -5.52 -2.17
N SER A 123 15.13 -4.89 -3.21
CA SER A 123 16.58 -4.74 -3.44
C SER A 123 17.21 -3.94 -2.31
N TYR A 124 16.58 -2.85 -1.87
CA TYR A 124 17.06 -2.04 -0.76
C TYR A 124 17.28 -2.88 0.51
N PHE A 125 16.32 -3.73 0.90
CA PHE A 125 16.45 -4.57 2.09
C PHE A 125 17.23 -5.87 1.88
N LYS A 126 17.61 -6.21 0.65
CA LYS A 126 18.63 -7.25 0.40
C LYS A 126 20.05 -6.71 0.59
N GLU A 127 20.26 -5.46 0.20
CA GLU A 127 21.57 -4.79 0.30
C GLU A 127 21.83 -4.21 1.70
N ASN A 128 20.77 -3.85 2.44
CA ASN A 128 20.85 -3.25 3.77
C ASN A 128 20.18 -4.16 4.81
N SER A 129 20.99 -4.73 5.68
CA SER A 129 20.53 -5.56 6.81
C SER A 129 20.60 -4.74 8.10
N PHE A 130 19.46 -4.59 8.76
CA PHE A 130 19.33 -3.85 10.02
C PHE A 130 19.12 -4.83 11.18
N ASN A 131 20.23 -5.31 11.76
CA ASN A 131 20.20 -6.28 12.85
C ASN A 131 20.80 -5.73 14.17
N GLU A 132 20.85 -4.42 14.29
CA GLU A 132 21.42 -3.75 15.48
C GLU A 132 20.56 -3.97 16.72
N SER A 133 21.20 -4.02 17.89
CA SER A 133 20.58 -4.14 19.20
C SER A 133 20.94 -2.92 20.06
N PRO A 134 20.05 -2.46 20.96
CA PRO A 134 18.74 -3.02 21.30
C PRO A 134 17.67 -2.67 20.25
N ARG A 135 16.75 -3.60 19.96
CA ARG A 135 15.62 -3.37 19.05
C ARG A 135 14.47 -2.78 19.81
N THR A 136 13.83 -1.76 19.23
CA THR A 136 12.59 -1.20 19.79
C THR A 136 11.43 -2.14 19.56
N GLU A 137 10.73 -2.51 20.63
CA GLU A 137 9.48 -3.25 20.52
C GLU A 137 8.39 -2.41 19.84
N ALA A 138 7.59 -3.06 19.02
CA ALA A 138 6.48 -2.43 18.31
C ALA A 138 5.31 -3.40 18.17
N VAL A 139 4.09 -2.96 18.46
CA VAL A 139 2.87 -3.71 18.15
C VAL A 139 2.52 -3.50 16.69
N VAL A 140 2.34 -4.56 15.91
CA VAL A 140 1.87 -4.47 14.53
C VAL A 140 0.43 -4.97 14.45
N ALA A 141 -0.50 -4.07 14.09
CA ALA A 141 -1.90 -4.42 13.85
C ALA A 141 -2.02 -5.27 12.59
N LEU A 142 -2.18 -6.59 12.74
CA LEU A 142 -2.17 -7.57 11.67
C LEU A 142 -3.57 -8.10 11.38
N SER A 143 -4.11 -7.82 10.19
CA SER A 143 -5.43 -8.30 9.75
C SER A 143 -5.37 -9.46 8.76
N GLY A 144 -4.18 -9.92 8.38
CA GLY A 144 -3.97 -10.92 7.32
C GLY A 144 -4.20 -10.39 5.90
N GLY A 145 -4.53 -9.11 5.75
CA GLY A 145 -4.60 -8.43 4.47
C GLY A 145 -3.21 -7.98 3.99
N VAL A 146 -3.09 -7.70 2.70
CA VAL A 146 -1.80 -7.36 2.06
C VAL A 146 -1.09 -6.17 2.71
N ASP A 147 -1.82 -5.12 3.10
CA ASP A 147 -1.21 -3.89 3.64
C ASP A 147 -0.64 -4.10 5.05
N SER A 148 -1.35 -4.83 5.90
CA SER A 148 -0.89 -5.15 7.26
C SER A 148 0.25 -6.17 7.26
N SER A 149 0.21 -7.16 6.35
CA SER A 149 1.31 -8.12 6.16
C SER A 149 2.56 -7.41 5.66
N PHE A 150 2.44 -6.48 4.71
CA PHE A 150 3.53 -5.63 4.27
C PHE A 150 4.13 -4.84 5.45
N SER A 151 3.30 -4.28 6.32
CA SER A 151 3.76 -3.52 7.49
C SER A 151 4.53 -4.39 8.47
N LEU A 152 4.11 -5.64 8.68
CA LEU A 152 4.83 -6.58 9.52
C LEU A 152 6.22 -6.94 8.95
N ILE A 153 6.26 -7.26 7.65
CA ILE A 153 7.53 -7.53 6.93
C ILE A 153 8.48 -6.34 7.07
N LEU A 154 7.94 -5.15 6.82
CA LEU A 154 8.74 -3.92 6.82
C LEU A 154 9.23 -3.57 8.23
N ALA A 155 8.40 -3.73 9.26
CA ALA A 155 8.80 -3.53 10.65
C ALA A 155 9.99 -4.42 11.03
N LYS A 156 9.90 -5.73 10.71
CA LYS A 156 11.01 -6.67 10.95
C LYS A 156 12.28 -6.27 10.20
N LYS A 157 12.15 -5.90 8.91
CA LYS A 157 13.28 -5.49 8.06
C LYS A 157 13.93 -4.18 8.51
N LEU A 158 13.18 -3.26 9.09
CA LEU A 158 13.69 -2.00 9.65
C LEU A 158 14.35 -2.16 11.02
N GLY A 159 14.37 -3.36 11.58
CA GLY A 159 15.03 -3.63 12.86
C GLY A 159 14.15 -3.37 14.09
N PHE A 160 12.84 -3.24 13.94
CA PHE A 160 11.92 -3.35 15.09
C PHE A 160 11.89 -4.79 15.61
N ASN A 161 11.50 -4.94 16.88
CA ASN A 161 11.08 -6.21 17.46
C ASN A 161 9.54 -6.25 17.49
N PRO A 162 8.88 -6.70 16.38
CA PRO A 162 7.44 -6.62 16.27
C PRO A 162 6.75 -7.73 17.03
N VAL A 163 5.66 -7.39 17.76
CA VAL A 163 4.63 -8.31 18.21
C VAL A 163 3.40 -8.09 17.33
N ALA A 164 3.00 -9.11 16.59
CA ALA A 164 1.83 -9.03 15.73
C ALA A 164 0.55 -9.24 16.54
N VAL A 165 -0.41 -8.34 16.39
CA VAL A 165 -1.68 -8.40 17.14
C VAL A 165 -2.86 -8.38 16.18
N THR A 166 -3.75 -9.35 16.32
CA THR A 166 -4.97 -9.48 15.52
C THR A 166 -6.20 -9.39 16.39
N VAL A 167 -7.06 -8.41 16.14
CA VAL A 167 -8.39 -8.38 16.74
C VAL A 167 -9.30 -9.36 15.98
N ASP A 168 -9.89 -10.32 16.69
CA ASP A 168 -10.79 -11.34 16.13
C ASP A 168 -12.26 -11.07 16.50
N PRO A 169 -13.04 -10.39 15.65
CA PRO A 169 -14.46 -10.16 15.88
C PRO A 169 -15.35 -11.25 15.23
N GLY A 170 -14.80 -12.41 14.93
CA GLY A 170 -15.49 -13.51 14.28
C GLY A 170 -15.37 -13.54 12.75
N THR A 171 -15.76 -14.67 12.17
CA THR A 171 -15.46 -15.02 10.77
C THR A 171 -16.15 -14.16 9.72
N ILE A 172 -17.23 -13.47 10.06
CA ILE A 172 -17.89 -12.53 9.14
C ILE A 172 -17.03 -11.27 8.85
N ILE A 173 -16.09 -10.93 9.75
CA ILE A 173 -15.18 -9.80 9.60
C ILE A 173 -13.77 -10.30 9.34
N LEU A 174 -13.30 -11.32 10.08
CA LEU A 174 -12.00 -11.96 9.93
C LEU A 174 -12.18 -13.42 9.43
N PRO A 175 -12.31 -13.66 8.12
CA PRO A 175 -12.45 -15.01 7.57
C PRO A 175 -11.24 -15.90 7.84
N ASN A 176 -11.46 -17.22 7.89
CA ASN A 176 -10.40 -18.20 8.13
C ASN A 176 -9.22 -18.09 7.14
N GLN A 177 -9.46 -17.62 5.93
CA GLN A 177 -8.41 -17.39 4.93
C GLN A 177 -7.42 -16.31 5.39
N PHE A 178 -7.90 -15.22 6.01
CA PHE A 178 -7.02 -14.21 6.60
C PHE A 178 -6.26 -14.76 7.80
N LYS A 179 -6.90 -15.62 8.63
CA LYS A 179 -6.21 -16.31 9.75
C LYS A 179 -5.08 -17.22 9.23
N LYS A 180 -5.26 -17.88 8.06
CA LYS A 180 -4.18 -18.63 7.41
C LYS A 180 -3.02 -17.75 6.97
N ASN A 181 -3.30 -16.58 6.36
CA ASN A 181 -2.25 -15.61 6.01
C ASN A 181 -1.51 -15.10 7.24
N ILE A 182 -2.23 -14.79 8.31
CA ILE A 182 -1.63 -14.36 9.58
C ILE A 182 -0.63 -15.40 10.07
N LYS A 183 -1.06 -16.65 10.16
CA LYS A 183 -0.19 -17.76 10.57
C LYS A 183 1.04 -17.89 9.67
N LEU A 184 0.85 -17.93 8.35
CA LEU A 184 1.95 -18.05 7.38
C LEU A 184 2.98 -16.93 7.53
N ILE A 185 2.54 -15.69 7.63
CA ILE A 185 3.47 -14.55 7.66
C ILE A 185 4.20 -14.46 9.01
N THR A 186 3.53 -14.73 10.13
CA THR A 186 4.16 -14.70 11.44
C THR A 186 5.17 -15.83 11.63
N GLU A 187 4.84 -17.04 11.17
CA GLU A 187 5.77 -18.18 11.16
C GLU A 187 6.98 -17.92 10.24
N SER A 188 6.75 -17.40 9.02
CA SER A 188 7.84 -17.13 8.07
C SER A 188 8.82 -16.04 8.53
N LEU A 189 8.36 -15.11 9.36
CA LEU A 189 9.17 -14.02 9.90
C LEU A 189 9.71 -14.30 11.30
N ASP A 190 9.32 -15.41 11.91
CA ASP A 190 9.61 -15.71 13.33
C ASP A 190 9.20 -14.53 14.21
N VAL A 191 7.89 -14.21 14.20
CA VAL A 191 7.29 -13.09 14.94
C VAL A 191 6.21 -13.62 15.87
N GLU A 192 6.27 -13.19 17.15
CA GLU A 192 5.22 -13.46 18.12
C GLU A 192 3.88 -12.91 17.65
N HIS A 193 2.81 -13.69 17.83
CA HIS A 193 1.48 -13.29 17.40
C HIS A 193 0.42 -13.60 18.46
N GLU A 194 -0.45 -12.63 18.71
CA GLU A 194 -1.57 -12.77 19.62
C GLU A 194 -2.91 -12.39 18.99
N TYR A 195 -3.96 -13.11 19.38
CA TYR A 195 -5.35 -12.75 19.07
C TYR A 195 -5.99 -12.04 20.25
N ILE A 196 -6.68 -10.92 19.98
CA ILE A 196 -7.59 -10.25 20.91
C ILE A 196 -9.01 -10.59 20.46
N GLU A 197 -9.71 -11.40 21.24
CA GLU A 197 -11.14 -11.65 21.00
C GLU A 197 -11.95 -10.37 21.26
N ALA A 198 -12.89 -10.07 20.35
CA ALA A 198 -13.71 -8.86 20.46
C ALA A 198 -15.15 -9.11 20.01
N ASP A 199 -16.10 -8.61 20.78
CA ASP A 199 -17.50 -8.66 20.41
C ASP A 199 -17.89 -7.45 19.55
N TYR A 200 -18.18 -7.70 18.25
CA TYR A 200 -18.67 -6.70 17.31
C TYR A 200 -20.15 -6.94 16.94
N SER A 201 -20.90 -7.67 17.76
CA SER A 201 -22.30 -8.01 17.50
C SER A 201 -23.17 -6.78 17.25
N ASP A 202 -22.97 -5.69 18.00
CA ASP A 202 -23.72 -4.45 17.83
C ASP A 202 -23.36 -3.75 16.51
N ILE A 203 -22.07 -3.71 16.12
CA ILE A 203 -21.66 -3.17 14.83
C ILE A 203 -22.29 -3.96 13.70
N ILE A 204 -22.32 -5.29 13.80
CA ILE A 204 -22.93 -6.19 12.82
C ILE A 204 -24.42 -5.93 12.71
N LYS A 205 -25.15 -5.92 13.86
CA LYS A 205 -26.59 -5.63 13.91
C LYS A 205 -26.94 -4.30 13.27
N GLU A 206 -26.26 -3.21 13.69
CA GLU A 206 -26.51 -1.87 13.16
C GLU A 206 -26.17 -1.74 11.68
N SER A 207 -25.11 -2.42 11.20
CA SER A 207 -24.78 -2.45 9.77
C SER A 207 -25.89 -3.09 8.93
N PHE A 208 -26.59 -4.09 9.48
CA PHE A 208 -27.73 -4.74 8.80
C PHE A 208 -29.05 -3.96 8.90
N THR A 209 -29.11 -2.83 9.59
CA THR A 209 -30.22 -1.87 9.49
C THR A 209 -30.08 -0.94 8.28
N GLY A 210 -28.87 -0.82 7.71
CA GLY A 210 -28.57 0.12 6.63
C GLY A 210 -28.30 1.56 7.09
N ASN A 211 -28.27 1.84 8.39
CA ASN A 211 -28.01 3.18 8.90
C ASN A 211 -26.52 3.46 9.09
N VAL A 212 -25.70 2.44 9.24
CA VAL A 212 -24.28 2.55 9.55
C VAL A 212 -23.42 1.73 8.58
N HIS A 213 -22.38 2.38 8.05
CA HIS A 213 -21.36 1.67 7.29
C HIS A 213 -20.35 1.04 8.26
N PRO A 214 -20.10 -0.29 8.21
CA PRO A 214 -19.35 -1.01 9.25
C PRO A 214 -17.90 -0.54 9.42
N CYS A 215 -17.21 -0.22 8.31
CA CYS A 215 -15.75 -0.03 8.30
C CYS A 215 -15.26 1.02 9.29
N GLY A 216 -15.96 2.15 9.44
CA GLY A 216 -15.53 3.22 10.35
C GLY A 216 -15.54 2.80 11.82
N ARG A 217 -16.59 2.10 12.24
CA ARG A 217 -16.72 1.60 13.62
C ARG A 217 -15.78 0.42 13.87
N CYS A 218 -15.70 -0.52 12.95
CA CYS A 218 -14.73 -1.62 13.05
C CYS A 218 -13.30 -1.09 13.19
N SER A 219 -12.90 -0.14 12.34
CA SER A 219 -11.55 0.43 12.38
C SER A 219 -11.27 1.16 13.68
N LYS A 220 -12.25 1.91 14.23
CA LYS A 220 -12.12 2.60 15.51
C LYS A 220 -11.95 1.58 16.65
N ASN A 221 -12.83 0.60 16.76
CA ASN A 221 -12.78 -0.39 17.86
C ASN A 221 -11.49 -1.22 17.78
N THR A 222 -11.10 -1.68 16.57
CA THR A 222 -9.82 -2.38 16.39
C THR A 222 -8.64 -1.51 16.82
N GLY A 223 -8.65 -0.22 16.44
CA GLY A 223 -7.58 0.71 16.84
C GLY A 223 -7.48 0.89 18.34
N GLU A 224 -8.61 1.03 19.06
CA GLU A 224 -8.62 1.17 20.52
C GLU A 224 -8.14 -0.11 21.22
N LEU A 225 -8.53 -1.29 20.76
CA LEU A 225 -8.09 -2.56 21.34
C LEU A 225 -6.59 -2.78 21.18
N VAL A 226 -6.05 -2.50 19.97
CA VAL A 226 -4.60 -2.61 19.73
C VAL A 226 -3.82 -1.57 20.54
N LYS A 227 -4.37 -0.36 20.70
CA LYS A 227 -3.80 0.70 21.52
C LYS A 227 -3.76 0.29 23.00
N GLN A 228 -4.85 -0.28 23.51
CA GLN A 228 -4.90 -0.77 24.91
C GLN A 228 -3.88 -1.89 25.13
N TYR A 229 -3.77 -2.84 24.19
CA TYR A 229 -2.77 -3.90 24.25
C TYR A 229 -1.34 -3.36 24.32
N ALA A 230 -1.01 -2.34 23.51
CA ALA A 230 0.32 -1.73 23.54
C ALA A 230 0.59 -1.01 24.88
N LYS A 231 -0.41 -0.31 25.44
CA LYS A 231 -0.30 0.34 26.74
C LYS A 231 -0.08 -0.65 27.87
N ASP A 232 -0.84 -1.75 27.90
CA ASP A 232 -0.76 -2.76 28.96
C ASP A 232 0.61 -3.47 28.98
N ARG A 233 1.33 -3.45 27.84
CA ARG A 233 2.67 -4.01 27.69
C ARG A 233 3.78 -2.96 27.66
N GLU A 234 3.45 -1.70 27.86
CA GLU A 234 4.41 -0.57 27.83
C GLU A 234 5.20 -0.48 26.50
N ILE A 235 4.59 -0.96 25.38
CA ILE A 235 5.21 -0.91 24.05
C ILE A 235 4.97 0.47 23.43
N PRO A 236 6.03 1.22 23.06
CA PRO A 236 5.90 2.64 22.73
C PRO A 236 5.37 2.91 21.30
N ILE A 237 5.33 1.90 20.42
CA ILE A 237 4.96 2.09 19.01
C ILE A 237 3.89 1.09 18.60
N ILE A 238 2.85 1.60 17.92
CA ILE A 238 1.86 0.79 17.20
C ILE A 238 2.02 1.04 15.70
N ILE A 239 2.18 -0.02 14.91
CA ILE A 239 2.35 0.02 13.46
C ILE A 239 1.06 -0.42 12.76
N PHE A 240 0.59 0.41 11.83
CA PHE A 240 -0.59 0.14 11.01
C PHE A 240 -0.25 0.09 9.51
N GLY A 241 -1.09 -0.63 8.75
CA GLY A 241 -1.02 -0.73 7.29
C GLY A 241 -1.75 0.40 6.54
N ASP A 242 -1.94 1.58 7.14
CA ASP A 242 -2.63 2.69 6.48
C ASP A 242 -1.73 3.33 5.41
N MET A 243 -2.28 3.51 4.21
CA MET A 243 -1.58 4.09 3.06
C MET A 243 -1.89 5.58 2.85
N LEU A 244 -2.96 6.10 3.47
CA LEU A 244 -3.43 7.46 3.24
C LEU A 244 -2.85 8.47 4.22
N ALA A 245 -2.39 8.04 5.38
CA ALA A 245 -1.80 8.88 6.41
C ALA A 245 -0.32 9.21 6.07
N THR A 246 -0.09 9.91 4.97
CA THR A 246 1.23 10.25 4.44
C THR A 246 1.78 11.57 4.99
N GLY A 247 3.06 11.79 4.82
CA GLY A 247 3.73 13.04 5.20
C GLY A 247 3.67 13.28 6.70
N SER A 248 3.13 14.40 7.13
CA SER A 248 3.04 14.79 8.56
C SER A 248 2.15 13.86 9.40
N GLN A 249 1.36 13.00 8.78
CA GLN A 249 0.49 12.06 9.47
C GLN A 249 1.05 10.63 9.48
N CYS A 250 2.25 10.41 8.95
CA CYS A 250 2.84 9.07 8.85
C CYS A 250 3.18 8.48 10.23
N ILE A 251 3.57 9.34 11.17
CA ILE A 251 3.75 9.00 12.59
C ILE A 251 3.17 10.12 13.44
N ASN A 252 2.47 9.77 14.50
CA ASN A 252 1.89 10.75 15.44
C ASN A 252 1.77 10.18 16.85
N LEU A 253 1.96 11.07 17.82
CA LEU A 253 1.70 10.78 19.24
C LEU A 253 0.20 10.57 19.44
N GLN A 254 -0.15 9.49 20.13
CA GLN A 254 -1.54 9.18 20.49
C GLN A 254 -1.84 9.70 21.89
N GLU A 255 -1.30 9.05 22.90
CA GLU A 255 -1.43 9.37 24.32
C GLU A 255 -0.22 8.78 25.06
N ASP A 256 0.21 9.39 26.16
CA ASP A 256 1.16 8.82 27.13
C ASP A 256 2.44 8.20 26.50
N SER A 257 3.08 8.92 25.59
CA SER A 257 4.29 8.45 24.87
C SER A 257 4.08 7.28 23.93
N LEU A 258 2.84 6.93 23.56
CA LEU A 258 2.52 5.91 22.57
C LEU A 258 2.42 6.53 21.18
N TYR A 259 3.19 6.02 20.23
CA TYR A 259 3.23 6.52 18.87
C TYR A 259 2.51 5.57 17.91
N ARG A 260 1.72 6.15 16.99
CA ARG A 260 1.15 5.43 15.87
C ARG A 260 1.98 5.69 14.63
N LEU A 261 2.52 4.63 14.03
CA LEU A 261 3.29 4.65 12.80
C LEU A 261 2.54 3.95 11.66
N ASN A 262 2.33 4.64 10.56
CA ASN A 262 1.72 4.10 9.34
C ASN A 262 2.83 3.81 8.33
N LEU A 263 3.45 2.62 8.39
CA LEU A 263 4.65 2.29 7.61
C LEU A 263 4.47 2.43 6.09
N PRO A 264 3.39 1.91 5.45
CA PRO A 264 3.21 2.10 4.01
C PRO A 264 3.11 3.58 3.63
N ALA A 265 2.42 4.37 4.44
CA ALA A 265 2.25 5.80 4.22
C ALA A 265 3.54 6.58 4.41
N SER A 266 4.39 6.22 5.37
CA SER A 266 5.66 6.90 5.64
C SER A 266 6.62 6.82 4.45
N LEU A 267 6.62 5.68 3.75
CA LEU A 267 7.40 5.45 2.52
C LEU A 267 6.66 5.82 1.24
N SER A 268 5.43 6.35 1.34
CA SER A 268 4.60 6.71 0.18
C SER A 268 4.54 5.58 -0.87
N VAL A 269 4.36 4.33 -0.42
CA VAL A 269 4.31 3.17 -1.31
C VAL A 269 2.95 3.04 -1.99
N GLY A 270 2.95 2.52 -3.23
CA GLY A 270 1.75 2.14 -3.95
C GLY A 270 1.40 0.66 -3.76
N LYS A 271 0.18 0.28 -4.15
CA LYS A 271 -0.28 -1.12 -4.08
C LYS A 271 0.60 -2.09 -4.88
N GLN A 272 1.23 -1.63 -5.96
CA GLN A 272 2.13 -2.47 -6.75
C GLN A 272 3.42 -2.78 -5.99
N GLU A 273 4.02 -1.79 -5.31
CA GLU A 273 5.20 -2.00 -4.46
C GLU A 273 4.89 -2.99 -3.32
N ILE A 274 3.70 -2.87 -2.69
CA ILE A 274 3.23 -3.79 -1.67
C ILE A 274 3.10 -5.22 -2.22
N LYS A 275 2.43 -5.39 -3.35
CA LYS A 275 2.22 -6.69 -3.99
C LYS A 275 3.53 -7.36 -4.39
N SER A 276 4.50 -6.59 -4.90
CA SER A 276 5.82 -7.09 -5.26
C SER A 276 6.54 -7.72 -4.06
N LEU A 277 6.59 -7.03 -2.93
CA LEU A 277 7.26 -7.55 -1.73
C LEU A 277 6.54 -8.78 -1.15
N ILE A 278 5.20 -8.74 -1.10
CA ILE A 278 4.37 -9.82 -0.51
C ILE A 278 4.43 -11.10 -1.33
N LYS A 279 4.65 -11.01 -2.65
CA LYS A 279 4.72 -12.17 -3.55
C LYS A 279 5.72 -13.23 -3.07
N ASN A 280 6.76 -12.81 -2.35
CA ASN A 280 7.82 -13.70 -1.84
C ASN A 280 7.39 -14.51 -0.58
N TYR A 281 6.19 -14.28 -0.07
CA TYR A 281 5.70 -14.90 1.18
C TYR A 281 4.51 -15.85 0.98
N ASP A 282 4.17 -16.21 -0.27
CA ASP A 282 3.09 -17.13 -0.64
C ASP A 282 1.72 -16.83 0.01
N LEU A 283 1.47 -15.55 0.33
CA LEU A 283 0.22 -15.15 0.93
C LEU A 283 -0.93 -15.23 -0.08
N MET A 284 -2.05 -15.78 0.37
CA MET A 284 -3.26 -15.82 -0.45
C MET A 284 -3.76 -14.40 -0.71
N THR A 285 -3.96 -14.09 -1.99
CA THR A 285 -4.56 -12.82 -2.42
C THR A 285 -6.05 -12.99 -2.62
N PHE A 286 -6.83 -11.98 -2.22
CA PHE A 286 -8.28 -12.00 -2.32
C PHE A 286 -8.74 -11.03 -3.40
N LYS A 287 -9.65 -11.51 -4.26
CA LYS A 287 -10.29 -10.67 -5.26
C LYS A 287 -11.48 -9.93 -4.62
N GLY A 288 -11.57 -8.63 -4.82
CA GLY A 288 -12.65 -7.80 -4.31
C GLY A 288 -12.20 -6.83 -3.21
N PHE A 289 -13.17 -6.12 -2.66
CA PHE A 289 -12.95 -5.05 -1.69
C PHE A 289 -13.64 -5.36 -0.36
N GLY A 290 -12.88 -5.29 0.73
CA GLY A 290 -13.39 -5.40 2.10
C GLY A 290 -13.62 -6.85 2.59
N CYS A 291 -14.31 -6.96 3.72
CA CYS A 291 -14.62 -8.22 4.39
C CYS A 291 -16.01 -8.75 4.00
N PRO A 292 -16.38 -10.00 4.38
CA PRO A 292 -17.71 -10.56 4.11
C PRO A 292 -18.87 -9.73 4.68
N LEU A 293 -18.74 -9.15 5.87
CA LEU A 293 -19.76 -8.23 6.42
C LEU A 293 -20.02 -7.07 5.46
N LEU A 294 -18.97 -6.43 4.97
CA LEU A 294 -19.12 -5.31 4.01
C LEU A 294 -19.79 -5.76 2.71
N TYR A 295 -19.43 -6.95 2.22
CA TYR A 295 -20.05 -7.52 1.02
C TYR A 295 -21.57 -7.72 1.22
N GLU A 296 -22.00 -8.30 2.35
CA GLU A 296 -23.42 -8.51 2.65
C GLU A 296 -24.18 -7.19 2.84
N VAL A 297 -23.57 -6.20 3.49
CA VAL A 297 -24.14 -4.85 3.62
C VAL A 297 -24.32 -4.19 2.24
N HIS A 298 -23.34 -4.29 1.36
CA HIS A 298 -23.43 -3.76 -0.02
C HIS A 298 -24.45 -4.50 -0.87
N ARG A 299 -24.66 -5.80 -0.63
CA ARG A 299 -25.66 -6.61 -1.30
C ARG A 299 -27.07 -6.18 -0.89
N LYS A 300 -27.27 -5.94 0.39
CA LYS A 300 -28.58 -5.56 0.95
C LYS A 300 -28.89 -4.07 0.73
N PHE A 301 -27.87 -3.20 0.86
CA PHE A 301 -28.02 -1.74 0.81
C PHE A 301 -27.07 -1.14 -0.23
N HIS A 302 -27.50 -1.08 -1.48
CA HIS A 302 -26.67 -0.61 -2.60
C HIS A 302 -26.12 0.80 -2.41
N TYR A 303 -26.86 1.69 -1.74
CA TYR A 303 -26.40 3.06 -1.46
C TYR A 303 -25.18 3.11 -0.53
N MET A 304 -24.92 2.06 0.25
CA MET A 304 -23.72 1.98 1.10
C MET A 304 -22.42 1.83 0.30
N ARG A 305 -22.48 1.39 -0.96
CA ARG A 305 -21.33 1.26 -1.85
C ARG A 305 -20.59 2.59 -2.05
N LYS A 306 -21.32 3.73 -1.98
CA LYS A 306 -20.74 5.07 -2.15
C LYS A 306 -19.56 5.33 -1.21
N PHE A 307 -19.62 4.86 0.03
CA PHE A 307 -18.55 5.07 1.01
C PHE A 307 -17.27 4.28 0.66
N SER A 308 -17.44 3.05 0.17
CA SER A 308 -16.32 2.23 -0.33
C SER A 308 -15.74 2.79 -1.63
N ILE A 309 -16.58 3.26 -2.54
CA ILE A 309 -16.15 3.95 -3.77
C ILE A 309 -15.36 5.21 -3.41
N GLN A 310 -15.83 6.02 -2.46
CA GLN A 310 -15.09 7.20 -1.99
C GLN A 310 -13.72 6.84 -1.42
N ARG A 311 -13.60 5.70 -0.71
CA ARG A 311 -12.30 5.23 -0.21
C ARG A 311 -11.37 4.86 -1.35
N ILE A 312 -11.84 4.07 -2.32
CA ILE A 312 -11.08 3.69 -3.51
C ILE A 312 -10.60 4.92 -4.26
N LEU A 313 -11.49 5.91 -4.50
CA LEU A 313 -11.14 7.14 -5.17
C LEU A 313 -10.13 8.00 -4.40
N ARG A 314 -10.16 7.98 -3.06
CA ARG A 314 -9.13 8.64 -2.24
C ARG A 314 -7.77 7.96 -2.39
N GLU A 315 -7.72 6.62 -2.39
CA GLU A 315 -6.50 5.87 -2.62
C GLU A 315 -5.93 6.15 -4.02
N THR A 316 -6.79 6.22 -5.04
CA THR A 316 -6.40 6.56 -6.42
C THR A 316 -5.85 8.00 -6.52
N ARG A 317 -6.56 8.96 -5.93
CA ARG A 317 -6.13 10.37 -5.93
C ARG A 317 -4.81 10.58 -5.19
N SER A 318 -4.55 9.80 -4.16
CA SER A 318 -3.29 9.86 -3.41
C SER A 318 -2.11 9.20 -4.13
N GLY A 319 -2.33 8.51 -5.25
CA GLY A 319 -1.31 7.73 -5.95
C GLY A 319 -1.02 6.37 -5.32
N ALA A 320 -1.79 5.96 -4.30
CA ALA A 320 -1.64 4.64 -3.67
C ALA A 320 -2.21 3.49 -4.52
N LEU A 321 -3.20 3.79 -5.36
CA LEU A 321 -3.90 2.83 -6.20
C LEU A 321 -3.99 3.34 -7.65
N GLU A 322 -3.64 2.51 -8.61
CA GLU A 322 -3.75 2.84 -10.02
C GLU A 322 -5.23 2.91 -10.49
N PRO A 323 -5.56 3.81 -11.45
CA PRO A 323 -6.93 3.98 -11.93
C PRO A 323 -7.58 2.70 -12.47
N GLY A 324 -6.82 1.85 -13.18
CA GLY A 324 -7.32 0.56 -13.68
C GLY A 324 -7.72 -0.39 -12.56
N GLU A 325 -6.89 -0.53 -11.53
CA GLU A 325 -7.20 -1.34 -10.34
C GLU A 325 -8.41 -0.78 -9.58
N ALA A 326 -8.52 0.55 -9.49
CA ALA A 326 -9.66 1.22 -8.87
C ALA A 326 -10.97 0.89 -9.58
N LEU A 327 -10.98 0.91 -10.91
CA LEU A 327 -12.13 0.53 -11.72
C LEU A 327 -12.53 -0.92 -11.50
N ASP A 328 -11.57 -1.85 -11.46
CA ASP A 328 -11.83 -3.27 -11.21
C ASP A 328 -12.45 -3.49 -9.82
N LEU A 329 -11.97 -2.78 -8.79
CA LEU A 329 -12.54 -2.82 -7.45
C LEU A 329 -13.98 -2.27 -7.43
N ILE A 330 -14.24 -1.13 -8.08
CA ILE A 330 -15.58 -0.53 -8.16
C ILE A 330 -16.53 -1.46 -8.93
N TRP A 331 -16.10 -2.03 -10.04
CA TRP A 331 -16.90 -2.98 -10.81
C TRP A 331 -17.19 -4.27 -10.05
N SER A 332 -16.30 -4.69 -9.14
CA SER A 332 -16.54 -5.87 -8.31
C SER A 332 -17.81 -5.77 -7.47
N PHE A 333 -18.25 -4.54 -7.13
CA PHE A 333 -19.52 -4.31 -6.40
C PHE A 333 -20.76 -4.59 -7.26
N ASN A 334 -20.64 -4.55 -8.58
CA ASN A 334 -21.76 -4.70 -9.52
C ASN A 334 -21.81 -6.09 -10.15
N LYS A 335 -20.79 -6.92 -9.99
CA LYS A 335 -20.81 -8.31 -10.48
C LYS A 335 -21.84 -9.09 -9.67
N LYS A 336 -22.96 -9.49 -10.31
CA LYS A 336 -23.85 -10.52 -9.77
C LYS A 336 -23.05 -11.82 -9.79
N LYS A 337 -22.83 -12.40 -8.62
CA LYS A 337 -22.40 -13.80 -8.52
C LYS A 337 -23.60 -14.71 -8.66
#